data_619c39daaeb66fceaf497668c51fee72
#
_entry.id   619c39daaeb66fceaf497668c51fee72
#
_cell.length_a   1.000
_cell.length_b   1.000
_cell.length_c   1.000
_cell.angle_alpha   90.00
_cell.angle_beta   90.00
_cell.angle_gamma   90.00
#
_symmetry.space_group_name_H-M   'P 1'
#
loop_
_entity.id
_entity.type
_entity.pdbx_description
1 polymer ?
#
loop_
_entity_poly.entity_id
_entity_poly.type
_entity_poly.pdbx_seq_one_letter_code
_entity_poly.pdbx_strand_id
1 'polypeptide(L)'
;MFEWMLPLGFELARPGWLLLWLGVAGWFGLAWRRVRADRQGEGAGLVLNHPALPLTAVTSLPAPSLRRPVVLRALAFGLLVLALAQPRQVGDWITPPPEGRDMVLLIDTSLTMSIRDFRQDNLEVERMTVLKNTLARFIDGRPGDRFGVIVFGTEVATLTPPTFDRQHAIAQIERIQVGMLGGDTALGDALGMALKQVTTRRLRPAVILVSDGADSNAGTLTPGEAVAVARQAGVAIHTLQFG
;
A
#
# COMPACT_ATOMS: atom_id res chain seq x y z
N MET A 1 17.50 1.01 19.80
CA MET A 1 16.48 1.70 19.00
C MET A 1 15.27 1.82 19.93
N PHE A 2 14.94 3.03 20.42
CA PHE A 2 13.84 3.23 21.38
C PHE A 2 12.52 3.08 20.63
N GLU A 3 11.80 2.00 20.88
CA GLU A 3 10.46 1.79 20.38
C GLU A 3 9.48 2.62 21.22
N TRP A 4 8.92 3.65 20.62
CA TRP A 4 7.86 4.45 21.22
C TRP A 4 6.50 3.75 20.96
N MET A 5 6.30 2.60 21.64
CA MET A 5 5.01 1.93 21.65
C MET A 5 4.08 2.58 22.68
N LEU A 6 2.98 3.12 22.21
CA LEU A 6 1.87 3.52 23.09
C LEU A 6 1.13 2.27 23.57
N PRO A 7 0.57 2.24 24.79
CA PRO A 7 -0.07 1.07 25.38
C PRO A 7 -1.31 0.53 24.63
N LEU A 8 -1.66 1.12 23.50
CA LEU A 8 -2.79 0.75 22.63
C LEU A 8 -2.35 0.13 21.29
N GLY A 9 -1.09 -0.30 21.13
CA GLY A 9 -0.60 -0.88 19.88
C GLY A 9 -0.43 0.13 18.73
N PHE A 10 -0.35 1.42 19.04
CA PHE A 10 -0.03 2.47 18.08
C PHE A 10 1.46 2.79 18.10
N GLU A 11 2.05 2.87 16.93
CA GLU A 11 3.39 3.40 16.72
C GLU A 11 3.32 4.81 16.11
N LEU A 12 4.30 5.64 16.47
CA LEU A 12 4.48 6.93 15.86
C LEU A 12 5.54 6.83 14.76
N ALA A 13 5.15 7.05 13.52
CA ALA A 13 6.07 6.96 12.38
C ALA A 13 7.20 8.01 12.47
N ARG A 14 6.94 9.15 13.09
CA ARG A 14 7.89 10.26 13.21
C ARG A 14 7.81 10.92 14.59
N PRO A 15 8.29 10.27 15.64
CA PRO A 15 8.18 10.78 17.02
C PRO A 15 8.89 12.11 17.25
N GLY A 16 9.92 12.45 16.44
CA GLY A 16 10.65 13.72 16.54
C GLY A 16 9.76 14.96 16.41
N TRP A 17 8.62 14.88 15.72
CA TRP A 17 7.68 15.99 15.63
C TRP A 17 7.01 16.35 16.95
N LEU A 18 6.99 15.42 17.92
CA LEU A 18 6.46 15.70 19.26
C LEU A 18 7.28 16.78 20.00
N LEU A 19 8.54 17.01 19.60
CA LEU A 19 9.33 18.11 20.18
C LEU A 19 8.70 19.49 19.91
N LEU A 20 7.90 19.64 18.85
CA LEU A 20 7.15 20.87 18.61
C LEU A 20 6.11 21.18 19.70
N TRP A 21 5.70 20.18 20.51
CA TRP A 21 4.84 20.43 21.66
C TRP A 21 5.49 21.37 22.66
N LEU A 22 6.82 21.37 22.78
CA LEU A 22 7.54 22.32 23.62
C LEU A 22 7.34 23.76 23.12
N GLY A 23 7.36 23.95 21.79
CA GLY A 23 7.06 25.25 21.17
C GLY A 23 5.61 25.67 21.38
N VAL A 24 4.67 24.75 21.23
CA VAL A 24 3.22 25.00 21.50
C VAL A 24 2.99 25.38 22.97
N ALA A 25 3.62 24.65 23.92
CA ALA A 25 3.52 24.93 25.34
C ALA A 25 4.12 26.30 25.70
N GLY A 26 5.29 26.63 25.14
CA GLY A 26 5.94 27.92 25.33
C GLY A 26 5.08 29.08 24.80
N TRP A 27 4.55 28.93 23.57
CA TRP A 27 3.68 29.94 22.97
C TRP A 27 2.39 30.12 23.78
N PHE A 28 1.76 29.00 24.19
CA PHE A 28 0.54 29.03 25.03
C PHE A 28 0.81 29.73 26.35
N GLY A 29 1.94 29.41 27.03
CA GLY A 29 2.35 30.05 28.27
C GLY A 29 2.51 31.56 28.13
N LEU A 30 3.17 32.03 27.06
CA LEU A 30 3.34 33.44 26.77
C LEU A 30 2.00 34.11 26.42
N ALA A 31 1.18 33.51 25.59
CA ALA A 31 -0.13 34.01 25.23
C ALA A 31 -1.05 34.09 26.45
N TRP A 32 -1.02 33.11 27.34
CA TRP A 32 -1.78 33.07 28.58
C TRP A 32 -1.32 34.14 29.57
N ARG A 33 -0.01 34.41 29.65
CA ARG A 33 0.53 35.52 30.48
C ARG A 33 0.05 36.87 29.97
N ARG A 34 0.01 37.11 28.63
CA ARG A 34 -0.54 38.33 28.04
C ARG A 34 -2.03 38.51 28.38
N VAL A 35 -2.84 37.45 28.22
CA VAL A 35 -4.27 37.47 28.56
C VAL A 35 -4.49 37.73 30.05
N ARG A 36 -3.58 37.33 30.94
CA ARG A 36 -3.65 37.65 32.39
C ARG A 36 -3.19 39.10 32.68
N ALA A 37 -2.16 39.60 31.99
CA ALA A 37 -1.67 40.96 32.14
C ALA A 37 -2.72 42.00 31.72
N ASP A 38 -3.43 41.75 30.61
CA ASP A 38 -4.53 42.60 30.14
C ASP A 38 -5.67 42.72 31.17
N ARG A 39 -5.88 41.73 32.02
CA ARG A 39 -6.87 41.78 33.10
C ARG A 39 -6.48 42.67 34.28
N GLN A 40 -5.16 42.84 34.48
CA GLN A 40 -4.67 43.72 35.53
C GLN A 40 -4.68 45.20 35.09
N GLY A 41 -4.84 45.42 33.76
CA GLY A 41 -4.96 46.74 33.15
C GLY A 41 -6.42 47.18 32.83
N GLU A 42 -7.44 46.44 33.31
CA GLU A 42 -8.87 46.75 33.06
C GLU A 42 -9.38 48.09 33.62
N GLY A 43 -8.48 49.05 33.87
CA GLY A 43 -8.83 50.46 34.13
C GLY A 43 -8.66 51.41 32.95
N ALA A 44 -8.01 50.94 31.84
CA ALA A 44 -7.83 51.75 30.64
C ALA A 44 -8.92 51.41 29.59
N GLY A 45 -10.15 51.69 29.89
CA GLY A 45 -11.20 51.78 28.89
C GLY A 45 -10.79 52.82 27.86
N LEU A 46 -10.96 52.54 26.55
CA LEU A 46 -10.83 53.48 25.47
C LEU A 46 -11.81 54.64 25.78
N VAL A 47 -11.31 55.71 26.37
CA VAL A 47 -12.06 56.95 26.55
C VAL A 47 -12.13 57.65 25.22
N LEU A 48 -13.21 57.39 24.48
CA LEU A 48 -13.54 58.18 23.27
C LEU A 48 -14.02 59.55 23.73
N ASN A 49 -13.10 60.51 23.78
CA ASN A 49 -13.39 61.91 24.09
C ASN A 49 -13.95 62.55 22.83
N HIS A 50 -15.27 62.53 22.65
CA HIS A 50 -15.94 63.27 21.59
C HIS A 50 -16.72 64.43 22.21
N PRO A 51 -16.56 65.67 21.75
CA PRO A 51 -17.13 66.85 22.35
C PRO A 51 -18.69 66.90 22.33
N ALA A 52 -19.33 66.03 21.57
CA ALA A 52 -20.80 65.95 21.46
C ALA A 52 -21.44 64.81 22.26
N LEU A 53 -20.68 64.05 23.08
CA LEU A 53 -21.25 63.00 23.92
C LEU A 53 -21.30 63.42 25.38
N PRO A 54 -22.48 63.34 26.06
CA PRO A 54 -22.57 63.65 27.48
C PRO A 54 -21.70 62.66 28.27
N LEU A 55 -20.96 63.19 29.27
CA LEU A 55 -20.04 62.45 30.14
C LEU A 55 -20.61 61.23 30.91
N THR A 56 -21.92 61.00 30.80
CA THR A 56 -22.64 59.88 31.48
C THR A 56 -22.77 58.61 30.65
N ALA A 57 -22.32 58.61 29.39
CA ALA A 57 -22.43 57.45 28.51
C ALA A 57 -21.10 56.72 28.34
N VAL A 58 -20.40 56.42 29.44
CA VAL A 58 -19.29 55.43 29.42
C VAL A 58 -19.89 54.04 29.42
N THR A 59 -20.41 53.60 28.28
CA THR A 59 -20.73 52.19 28.09
C THR A 59 -19.39 51.47 27.85
N SER A 60 -18.87 50.85 28.92
CA SER A 60 -17.78 49.89 28.79
C SER A 60 -18.30 48.69 28.02
N LEU A 61 -18.05 48.65 26.70
CA LEU A 61 -18.29 47.43 25.92
C LEU A 61 -17.42 46.33 26.53
N PRO A 62 -18.01 45.16 26.89
CA PRO A 62 -17.23 44.06 27.43
C PRO A 62 -16.14 43.68 26.41
N ALA A 63 -14.87 43.82 26.79
CA ALA A 63 -13.77 43.40 25.97
C ALA A 63 -13.94 41.92 25.59
N PRO A 64 -13.83 41.57 24.28
CA PRO A 64 -14.01 40.20 23.86
C PRO A 64 -13.01 39.30 24.61
N SER A 65 -13.53 38.25 25.26
CA SER A 65 -12.66 37.35 26.03
C SER A 65 -11.66 36.66 25.12
N LEU A 66 -10.40 37.09 25.15
CA LEU A 66 -9.28 36.53 24.36
C LEU A 66 -8.94 35.08 24.72
N ARG A 67 -9.55 34.51 25.76
CA ARG A 67 -9.31 33.12 26.22
C ARG A 67 -9.73 32.09 25.20
N ARG A 68 -10.95 32.23 24.64
CA ARG A 68 -11.51 31.26 23.67
C ARG A 68 -10.62 31.14 22.41
N PRO A 69 -10.22 32.22 21.75
CA PRO A 69 -9.36 32.10 20.56
C PRO A 69 -7.96 31.57 20.89
N VAL A 70 -7.39 31.84 22.05
CA VAL A 70 -6.08 31.30 22.45
C VAL A 70 -6.16 29.80 22.68
N VAL A 71 -7.17 29.30 23.39
CA VAL A 71 -7.38 27.89 23.62
C VAL A 71 -7.62 27.14 22.32
N LEU A 72 -8.49 27.67 21.43
CA LEU A 72 -8.78 27.04 20.13
C LEU A 72 -7.53 26.95 19.26
N ARG A 73 -6.70 27.99 19.21
CA ARG A 73 -5.43 27.97 18.46
C ARG A 73 -4.45 26.96 19.04
N ALA A 74 -4.30 26.90 20.36
CA ALA A 74 -3.43 25.92 21.01
C ALA A 74 -3.89 24.48 20.70
N LEU A 75 -5.21 24.21 20.74
CA LEU A 75 -5.79 22.92 20.40
C LEU A 75 -5.54 22.57 18.91
N ALA A 76 -5.76 23.53 18.00
CA ALA A 76 -5.51 23.32 16.58
C ALA A 76 -4.04 23.00 16.29
N PHE A 77 -3.09 23.73 16.89
CA PHE A 77 -1.67 23.43 16.76
C PHE A 77 -1.29 22.07 17.38
N GLY A 78 -1.87 21.72 18.52
CA GLY A 78 -1.66 20.42 19.15
C GLY A 78 -2.13 19.26 18.27
N LEU A 79 -3.32 19.38 17.67
CA LEU A 79 -3.83 18.39 16.72
C LEU A 79 -2.98 18.30 15.47
N LEU A 80 -2.47 19.43 14.96
CA LEU A 80 -1.56 19.46 13.82
C LEU A 80 -0.26 18.70 14.11
N VAL A 81 0.35 18.93 15.28
CA VAL A 81 1.56 18.21 15.70
C VAL A 81 1.30 16.72 15.83
N LEU A 82 0.13 16.33 16.38
CA LEU A 82 -0.27 14.92 16.47
C LEU A 82 -0.45 14.29 15.08
N ALA A 83 -1.06 15.02 14.14
CA ALA A 83 -1.20 14.55 12.77
C ALA A 83 0.16 14.40 12.06
N LEU A 84 1.12 15.29 12.29
CA LEU A 84 2.48 15.20 11.77
C LEU A 84 3.28 14.03 12.36
N ALA A 85 2.98 13.62 13.59
CA ALA A 85 3.58 12.44 14.21
C ALA A 85 3.10 11.13 13.56
N GLN A 86 2.04 11.17 12.75
CA GLN A 86 1.48 10.04 11.98
C GLN A 86 1.30 8.79 12.84
N PRO A 87 0.36 8.78 13.79
CA PRO A 87 0.02 7.59 14.54
C PRO A 87 -0.51 6.52 13.58
N ARG A 88 0.09 5.33 13.61
CA ARG A 88 -0.33 4.20 12.78
C ARG A 88 -0.45 2.95 13.63
N GLN A 89 -1.37 2.08 13.29
CA GLN A 89 -1.39 0.72 13.79
C GLN A 89 -0.47 -0.14 12.92
N VAL A 90 0.51 -0.75 13.53
CA VAL A 90 1.34 -1.76 12.88
C VAL A 90 0.75 -3.10 13.25
N GLY A 91 0.35 -3.88 12.27
CA GLY A 91 -0.07 -5.27 12.47
C GLY A 91 1.10 -6.12 12.95
N ASP A 92 0.81 -7.32 13.40
CA ASP A 92 1.82 -8.28 13.82
C ASP A 92 2.84 -8.52 12.71
N TRP A 93 4.13 -8.58 13.11
CA TRP A 93 5.20 -8.92 12.19
C TRP A 93 4.99 -10.34 11.68
N ILE A 94 4.69 -10.49 10.40
CA ILE A 94 4.72 -11.80 9.76
C ILE A 94 6.19 -12.15 9.56
N THR A 95 6.78 -12.92 10.49
CA THR A 95 8.08 -13.53 10.28
C THR A 95 7.91 -14.63 9.24
N PRO A 96 8.48 -14.47 8.03
CA PRO A 96 8.41 -15.52 7.03
C PRO A 96 9.17 -16.74 7.55
N PRO A 97 8.67 -17.95 7.33
CA PRO A 97 9.44 -19.16 7.63
C PRO A 97 10.78 -19.10 6.87
N PRO A 98 11.89 -19.48 7.49
CA PRO A 98 13.23 -19.35 6.92
C PRO A 98 13.49 -20.19 5.66
N GLU A 99 12.58 -21.08 5.30
CA GLU A 99 12.72 -22.05 4.19
C GLU A 99 11.75 -21.80 3.01
N GLY A 100 11.03 -20.69 2.97
CA GLY A 100 10.11 -20.36 1.88
C GLY A 100 10.83 -20.13 0.54
N ARG A 101 10.09 -20.36 -0.57
CA ARG A 101 10.56 -20.10 -1.94
C ARG A 101 9.95 -18.84 -2.52
N ASP A 102 10.69 -18.18 -3.41
CA ASP A 102 10.11 -17.15 -4.28
C ASP A 102 9.52 -17.83 -5.50
N MET A 103 8.20 -17.85 -5.63
CA MET A 103 7.49 -18.42 -6.77
C MET A 103 6.86 -17.31 -7.61
N VAL A 104 7.18 -17.27 -8.89
CA VAL A 104 6.53 -16.36 -9.84
C VAL A 104 5.62 -17.17 -10.74
N LEU A 105 4.33 -16.87 -10.70
CA LEU A 105 3.30 -17.45 -11.54
C LEU A 105 3.19 -16.63 -12.81
N LEU A 106 3.47 -17.27 -13.96
CA LEU A 106 3.26 -16.73 -15.29
C LEU A 106 1.95 -17.30 -15.83
N ILE A 107 0.95 -16.45 -16.01
CA ILE A 107 -0.40 -16.87 -16.38
C ILE A 107 -0.72 -16.34 -17.78
N ASP A 108 -0.99 -17.26 -18.68
CA ASP A 108 -1.46 -16.99 -20.02
C ASP A 108 -2.88 -16.41 -19.99
N THR A 109 -3.07 -15.30 -20.68
CA THR A 109 -4.37 -14.66 -20.84
C THR A 109 -4.85 -14.61 -22.30
N SER A 110 -4.21 -15.37 -23.18
CA SER A 110 -4.58 -15.49 -24.59
C SER A 110 -6.02 -15.98 -24.76
N LEU A 111 -6.60 -15.76 -25.94
CA LEU A 111 -8.01 -16.08 -26.21
C LEU A 111 -8.32 -17.57 -26.08
N THR A 112 -7.33 -18.44 -26.28
CA THR A 112 -7.49 -19.90 -26.14
C THR A 112 -7.81 -20.34 -24.70
N MET A 113 -7.49 -19.51 -23.69
CA MET A 113 -7.85 -19.75 -22.30
C MET A 113 -9.38 -19.61 -22.01
N SER A 114 -10.18 -19.12 -22.98
CA SER A 114 -11.64 -19.10 -22.88
C SER A 114 -12.31 -20.40 -23.30
N ILE A 115 -11.55 -21.36 -23.84
CA ILE A 115 -12.11 -22.65 -24.30
C ILE A 115 -12.70 -23.39 -23.10
N ARG A 116 -13.88 -24.01 -23.33
CA ARG A 116 -14.64 -24.77 -22.34
C ARG A 116 -14.52 -26.26 -22.61
N ASP A 117 -13.36 -26.84 -22.32
CA ASP A 117 -13.07 -28.26 -22.52
C ASP A 117 -12.89 -29.04 -21.21
N PHE A 118 -12.92 -28.34 -20.07
CA PHE A 118 -12.95 -28.97 -18.76
C PHE A 118 -14.39 -29.27 -18.31
N ARG A 119 -14.59 -30.40 -17.66
CA ARG A 119 -15.88 -30.75 -17.05
C ARG A 119 -15.79 -30.73 -15.53
N GLN A 120 -16.64 -29.93 -14.92
CA GLN A 120 -16.84 -29.91 -13.48
C GLN A 120 -18.34 -30.03 -13.21
N ASP A 121 -18.75 -31.01 -12.40
CA ASP A 121 -20.15 -31.28 -12.05
C ASP A 121 -21.07 -31.44 -13.29
N ASN A 122 -20.59 -32.10 -14.34
CA ASN A 122 -21.24 -32.26 -15.66
C ASN A 122 -21.45 -30.95 -16.47
N LEU A 123 -20.87 -29.83 -16.05
CA LEU A 123 -20.88 -28.57 -16.80
C LEU A 123 -19.53 -28.34 -17.47
N GLU A 124 -19.55 -27.79 -18.66
CA GLU A 124 -18.37 -27.37 -19.38
C GLU A 124 -17.88 -26.04 -18.78
N VAL A 125 -16.63 -26.02 -18.32
CA VAL A 125 -16.00 -24.89 -17.61
C VAL A 125 -14.82 -24.37 -18.41
N GLU A 126 -14.65 -23.06 -18.41
CA GLU A 126 -13.52 -22.39 -19.07
C GLU A 126 -12.18 -22.77 -18.41
N ARG A 127 -11.15 -22.95 -19.23
CA ARG A 127 -9.77 -23.21 -18.78
C ARG A 127 -9.33 -22.20 -17.72
N MET A 128 -9.56 -20.90 -17.96
CA MET A 128 -9.21 -19.83 -17.04
C MET A 128 -9.88 -20.00 -15.66
N THR A 129 -11.13 -20.41 -15.61
CA THR A 129 -11.85 -20.65 -14.33
C THR A 129 -11.23 -21.79 -13.54
N VAL A 130 -10.93 -22.91 -14.20
CA VAL A 130 -10.25 -24.06 -13.56
C VAL A 130 -8.88 -23.67 -13.07
N LEU A 131 -8.14 -22.89 -13.86
CA LEU A 131 -6.84 -22.40 -13.52
C LEU A 131 -6.85 -21.54 -12.25
N LYS A 132 -7.73 -20.53 -12.20
CA LYS A 132 -7.87 -19.65 -11.03
C LYS A 132 -8.12 -20.44 -9.75
N ASN A 133 -9.07 -21.36 -9.78
CA ASN A 133 -9.42 -22.21 -8.65
C ASN A 133 -8.23 -23.11 -8.21
N THR A 134 -7.45 -23.59 -9.18
CA THR A 134 -6.28 -24.43 -8.92
C THR A 134 -5.15 -23.62 -8.29
N LEU A 135 -4.85 -22.46 -8.83
CA LEU A 135 -3.82 -21.57 -8.30
C LEU A 135 -4.17 -21.01 -6.93
N ALA A 136 -5.44 -20.65 -6.68
CA ALA A 136 -5.89 -20.21 -5.35
C ALA A 136 -5.63 -21.29 -4.28
N ARG A 137 -6.01 -22.54 -4.56
CA ARG A 137 -5.73 -23.68 -3.65
C ARG A 137 -4.24 -23.95 -3.48
N PHE A 138 -3.47 -23.81 -4.56
CA PHE A 138 -2.02 -24.00 -4.53
C PHE A 138 -1.34 -22.96 -3.63
N ILE A 139 -1.70 -21.69 -3.76
CA ILE A 139 -1.18 -20.57 -2.96
C ILE A 139 -1.58 -20.76 -1.48
N ASP A 140 -2.85 -21.11 -1.23
CA ASP A 140 -3.37 -21.24 0.13
C ASP A 140 -2.69 -22.40 0.90
N GLY A 141 -2.33 -23.47 0.22
CA GLY A 141 -1.62 -24.61 0.79
C GLY A 141 -0.13 -24.33 1.13
N ARG A 142 0.42 -23.13 0.86
CA ARG A 142 1.85 -22.83 1.01
C ARG A 142 2.11 -21.56 1.84
N PRO A 143 1.94 -21.60 3.15
CA PRO A 143 2.02 -20.42 4.02
C PRO A 143 3.43 -19.81 4.13
N GLY A 144 4.47 -20.56 3.74
CA GLY A 144 5.85 -20.11 3.84
C GLY A 144 6.41 -19.46 2.58
N ASP A 145 5.75 -19.66 1.43
CA ASP A 145 6.26 -19.22 0.14
C ASP A 145 5.79 -17.80 -0.18
N ARG A 146 6.54 -17.13 -1.07
CA ARG A 146 6.18 -15.83 -1.62
C ARG A 146 5.69 -16.03 -3.05
N PHE A 147 4.61 -15.34 -3.40
CA PHE A 147 4.03 -15.44 -4.72
C PHE A 147 4.05 -14.11 -5.44
N GLY A 148 4.66 -14.10 -6.64
CA GLY A 148 4.50 -13.06 -7.64
C GLY A 148 3.54 -13.53 -8.73
N VAL A 149 2.77 -12.61 -9.29
CA VAL A 149 1.81 -12.89 -10.36
C VAL A 149 2.13 -12.00 -11.56
N ILE A 150 2.46 -12.63 -12.66
CA ILE A 150 2.67 -12.00 -13.97
C ILE A 150 1.67 -12.60 -14.93
N VAL A 151 1.00 -11.77 -15.69
CA VAL A 151 0.10 -12.17 -16.76
C VAL A 151 0.69 -11.79 -18.11
N PHE A 152 0.42 -12.58 -19.12
CA PHE A 152 0.89 -12.31 -20.46
C PHE A 152 -0.16 -12.67 -21.52
N GLY A 153 -0.07 -11.99 -22.63
CA GLY A 153 -0.78 -12.14 -23.87
C GLY A 153 0.12 -11.58 -24.95
N THR A 154 -0.34 -10.68 -25.80
CA THR A 154 0.52 -9.89 -26.70
C THR A 154 1.50 -9.00 -25.91
N GLU A 155 1.08 -8.52 -24.74
CA GLU A 155 1.91 -7.76 -23.81
C GLU A 155 2.11 -8.56 -22.51
N VAL A 156 3.01 -8.06 -21.64
CA VAL A 156 3.33 -8.67 -20.35
C VAL A 156 3.15 -7.66 -19.24
N ALA A 157 2.45 -8.03 -18.17
CA ALA A 157 2.23 -7.17 -17.01
C ALA A 157 2.44 -7.91 -15.69
N THR A 158 3.04 -7.23 -14.72
CA THR A 158 3.11 -7.70 -13.34
C THR A 158 1.88 -7.24 -12.59
N LEU A 159 1.03 -8.16 -12.14
CA LEU A 159 -0.10 -7.85 -11.25
C LEU A 159 0.35 -7.71 -9.80
N THR A 160 1.26 -8.56 -9.37
CA THR A 160 1.77 -8.56 -8.00
C THR A 160 3.24 -8.98 -7.99
N PRO A 161 4.13 -8.15 -7.42
CA PRO A 161 5.49 -8.59 -7.15
C PRO A 161 5.50 -9.66 -6.05
N PRO A 162 6.54 -10.51 -5.92
CA PRO A 162 6.59 -11.57 -4.92
C PRO A 162 6.30 -11.08 -3.51
N THR A 163 5.19 -11.54 -2.92
CA THR A 163 4.67 -11.16 -1.60
C THR A 163 4.34 -12.38 -0.75
N PHE A 164 4.36 -12.23 0.59
CA PHE A 164 3.84 -13.21 1.53
C PHE A 164 2.32 -13.09 1.72
N ASP A 165 1.72 -12.00 1.26
CA ASP A 165 0.27 -11.80 1.31
C ASP A 165 -0.42 -12.67 0.26
N ARG A 166 -0.75 -13.89 0.68
CA ARG A 166 -1.43 -14.89 -0.15
C ARG A 166 -2.81 -14.43 -0.59
N GLN A 167 -3.55 -13.78 0.32
CA GLN A 167 -4.90 -13.29 0.01
C GLN A 167 -4.87 -12.22 -1.06
N HIS A 168 -3.88 -11.32 -0.99
CA HIS A 168 -3.68 -10.35 -2.04
C HIS A 168 -3.33 -11.01 -3.39
N ALA A 169 -2.43 -12.00 -3.40
CA ALA A 169 -2.07 -12.70 -4.63
C ALA A 169 -3.28 -13.43 -5.25
N ILE A 170 -4.07 -14.13 -4.42
CA ILE A 170 -5.30 -14.81 -4.86
C ILE A 170 -6.31 -13.80 -5.43
N ALA A 171 -6.55 -12.68 -4.73
CA ALA A 171 -7.48 -11.65 -5.20
C ALA A 171 -7.04 -11.03 -6.54
N GLN A 172 -5.74 -10.92 -6.82
CA GLN A 172 -5.27 -10.48 -8.13
C GLN A 172 -5.51 -11.55 -9.22
N ILE A 173 -5.31 -12.83 -8.91
CA ILE A 173 -5.61 -13.93 -9.85
C ILE A 173 -7.09 -13.97 -10.19
N GLU A 174 -7.98 -13.75 -9.25
CA GLU A 174 -9.43 -13.73 -9.49
C GLU A 174 -9.85 -12.63 -10.48
N ARG A 175 -9.13 -11.51 -10.51
CA ARG A 175 -9.40 -10.38 -11.41
C ARG A 175 -8.91 -10.57 -12.85
N ILE A 176 -8.11 -11.58 -13.11
CA ILE A 176 -7.59 -11.86 -14.46
C ILE A 176 -8.77 -12.11 -15.42
N GLN A 177 -8.71 -11.52 -16.58
CA GLN A 177 -9.67 -11.74 -17.66
C GLN A 177 -8.94 -12.25 -18.90
N VAL A 178 -9.56 -13.17 -19.62
CA VAL A 178 -9.02 -13.63 -20.92
C VAL A 178 -8.98 -12.46 -21.90
N GLY A 179 -7.88 -12.35 -22.63
CA GLY A 179 -7.64 -11.28 -23.61
C GLY A 179 -7.26 -9.92 -23.02
N MET A 180 -7.08 -9.79 -21.71
CA MET A 180 -6.77 -8.49 -21.07
C MET A 180 -5.46 -7.86 -21.54
N LEU A 181 -4.52 -8.66 -22.05
CA LEU A 181 -3.23 -8.23 -22.59
C LEU A 181 -3.07 -8.58 -24.08
N GLY A 182 -4.18 -8.69 -24.81
CA GLY A 182 -4.18 -9.08 -26.22
C GLY A 182 -4.39 -10.58 -26.43
N GLY A 183 -4.50 -10.98 -27.70
CA GLY A 183 -4.88 -12.35 -28.07
C GLY A 183 -3.73 -13.30 -28.34
N ASP A 184 -2.52 -12.77 -28.53
CA ASP A 184 -1.30 -13.53 -28.83
C ASP A 184 -0.54 -13.90 -27.55
N THR A 185 0.63 -14.54 -27.69
CA THR A 185 1.39 -15.09 -26.56
C THR A 185 2.87 -14.64 -26.62
N ALA A 186 3.25 -13.63 -25.83
CA ALA A 186 4.63 -13.15 -25.70
C ALA A 186 5.39 -13.91 -24.60
N LEU A 187 5.54 -15.21 -24.76
CA LEU A 187 6.10 -16.13 -23.75
C LEU A 187 7.53 -15.79 -23.36
N GLY A 188 8.39 -15.44 -24.32
CA GLY A 188 9.80 -15.12 -24.04
C GLY A 188 9.94 -13.88 -23.18
N ASP A 189 9.18 -12.82 -23.48
CA ASP A 189 9.19 -11.58 -22.70
C ASP A 189 8.62 -11.80 -21.30
N ALA A 190 7.59 -12.65 -21.15
CA ALA A 190 7.02 -13.03 -19.86
C ALA A 190 8.04 -13.77 -18.98
N LEU A 191 8.76 -14.74 -19.54
CA LEU A 191 9.85 -15.43 -18.86
C LEU A 191 10.97 -14.45 -18.47
N GLY A 192 11.37 -13.56 -19.37
CA GLY A 192 12.38 -12.52 -19.11
C GLY A 192 11.97 -11.61 -17.94
N MET A 193 10.71 -11.20 -17.89
CA MET A 193 10.18 -10.39 -16.79
C MET A 193 10.16 -11.16 -15.46
N ALA A 194 9.78 -12.44 -15.46
CA ALA A 194 9.80 -13.29 -14.28
C ALA A 194 11.22 -13.47 -13.75
N LEU A 195 12.18 -13.76 -14.62
CA LEU A 195 13.58 -13.92 -14.26
C LEU A 195 14.15 -12.66 -13.61
N LYS A 196 13.81 -11.48 -14.13
CA LYS A 196 14.21 -10.20 -13.56
C LYS A 196 13.70 -10.02 -12.12
N GLN A 197 12.52 -10.55 -11.80
CA GLN A 197 11.95 -10.45 -10.45
C GLN A 197 12.61 -11.40 -9.45
N VAL A 198 13.07 -12.57 -9.88
CA VAL A 198 13.59 -13.61 -8.99
C VAL A 198 15.11 -13.58 -8.84
N THR A 199 15.88 -13.13 -9.83
CA THR A 199 17.35 -13.13 -9.80
C THR A 199 17.97 -12.24 -8.72
N THR A 200 17.23 -11.30 -8.18
CA THR A 200 17.72 -10.33 -7.18
C THR A 200 17.67 -10.87 -5.75
N ARG A 201 17.29 -12.13 -5.47
CA ARG A 201 16.89 -12.59 -4.14
C ARG A 201 17.60 -13.88 -3.68
N ARG A 202 17.73 -14.04 -2.36
CA ARG A 202 18.46 -15.14 -1.69
C ARG A 202 17.68 -16.46 -1.56
N LEU A 203 16.36 -16.46 -1.81
CA LEU A 203 15.51 -17.64 -1.71
C LEU A 203 15.58 -18.43 -3.02
N ARG A 204 15.49 -19.76 -2.95
CA ARG A 204 15.49 -20.63 -4.13
C ARG A 204 14.29 -20.29 -5.03
N PRO A 205 14.50 -19.54 -6.13
CA PRO A 205 13.41 -19.08 -6.96
C PRO A 205 12.87 -20.18 -7.85
N ALA A 206 11.58 -20.14 -8.15
CA ALA A 206 10.94 -20.98 -9.15
C ALA A 206 9.94 -20.16 -9.96
N VAL A 207 9.92 -20.41 -11.26
CA VAL A 207 8.92 -19.85 -12.17
C VAL A 207 7.95 -20.96 -12.53
N ILE A 208 6.65 -20.71 -12.39
CA ILE A 208 5.58 -21.61 -12.77
C ILE A 208 4.86 -20.99 -13.96
N LEU A 209 5.12 -21.55 -15.12
CA LEU A 209 4.47 -21.16 -16.36
C LEU A 209 3.17 -21.94 -16.52
N VAL A 210 2.08 -21.22 -16.74
CA VAL A 210 0.77 -21.80 -17.02
C VAL A 210 0.26 -21.27 -18.36
N SER A 211 0.17 -22.15 -19.34
CA SER A 211 -0.26 -21.86 -20.69
C SER A 211 -0.95 -23.09 -21.30
N ASP A 212 -1.72 -22.92 -22.34
CA ASP A 212 -2.29 -24.02 -23.10
C ASP A 212 -1.35 -24.57 -24.23
N GLY A 213 -0.16 -23.99 -24.34
CA GLY A 213 0.87 -24.42 -25.29
C GLY A 213 0.68 -23.85 -26.70
N ALA A 214 -0.27 -22.94 -26.92
CA ALA A 214 -0.36 -22.22 -28.19
C ALA A 214 0.86 -21.31 -28.36
N ASP A 215 1.68 -21.59 -29.34
CA ASP A 215 2.92 -20.88 -29.60
C ASP A 215 2.67 -19.72 -30.57
N SER A 216 2.69 -18.49 -30.06
CA SER A 216 2.76 -17.30 -30.90
C SER A 216 3.98 -16.47 -30.49
N ASN A 217 4.90 -16.25 -31.42
CA ASN A 217 6.13 -15.47 -31.23
C ASN A 217 5.83 -13.95 -31.19
N ALA A 218 4.96 -13.50 -30.29
CA ALA A 218 4.54 -12.10 -30.23
C ALA A 218 5.56 -11.19 -29.51
N GLY A 219 6.59 -11.74 -28.87
CA GLY A 219 7.56 -10.98 -28.06
C GLY A 219 8.86 -10.62 -28.78
N THR A 220 9.68 -9.78 -28.15
CA THR A 220 11.05 -9.41 -28.59
C THR A 220 12.07 -10.46 -28.19
N LEU A 221 11.88 -11.13 -27.05
CA LEU A 221 12.73 -12.20 -26.55
C LEU A 221 12.15 -13.56 -26.96
N THR A 222 12.97 -14.41 -27.51
CA THR A 222 12.51 -15.78 -27.80
C THR A 222 12.44 -16.63 -26.52
N PRO A 223 11.53 -17.61 -26.43
CA PRO A 223 11.48 -18.51 -25.30
C PRO A 223 12.79 -19.24 -25.02
N GLY A 224 13.54 -19.63 -26.12
CA GLY A 224 14.83 -20.29 -26.00
C GLY A 224 15.90 -19.43 -25.33
N GLU A 225 15.95 -18.13 -25.67
CA GLU A 225 16.88 -17.19 -25.03
C GLU A 225 16.52 -16.99 -23.55
N ALA A 226 15.24 -16.86 -23.23
CA ALA A 226 14.79 -16.74 -21.84
C ALA A 226 15.16 -17.98 -21.01
N VAL A 227 14.99 -19.19 -21.55
CA VAL A 227 15.40 -20.44 -20.90
C VAL A 227 16.91 -20.50 -20.70
N ALA A 228 17.70 -20.03 -21.66
CA ALA A 228 19.15 -19.96 -21.51
C ALA A 228 19.56 -19.05 -20.34
N VAL A 229 18.91 -17.90 -20.20
CA VAL A 229 19.12 -16.98 -19.06
C VAL A 229 18.70 -17.63 -17.75
N ALA A 230 17.55 -18.31 -17.70
CA ALA A 230 17.09 -19.03 -16.51
C ALA A 230 18.12 -20.08 -16.04
N ARG A 231 18.68 -20.81 -16.99
CA ARG A 231 19.71 -21.83 -16.73
C ARG A 231 20.98 -21.22 -16.14
N GLN A 232 21.43 -20.08 -16.68
CA GLN A 232 22.58 -19.36 -16.15
C GLN A 232 22.31 -18.80 -14.73
N ALA A 233 21.09 -18.35 -14.47
CA ALA A 233 20.66 -17.82 -13.18
C ALA A 233 20.32 -18.91 -12.14
N GLY A 234 20.33 -20.21 -12.52
CA GLY A 234 19.94 -21.30 -11.63
C GLY A 234 18.48 -21.28 -11.20
N VAL A 235 17.58 -20.70 -12.03
CA VAL A 235 16.15 -20.61 -11.78
C VAL A 235 15.43 -21.78 -12.42
N ALA A 236 14.67 -22.54 -11.59
CA ALA A 236 13.83 -23.61 -12.10
C ALA A 236 12.57 -23.07 -12.76
N ILE A 237 12.26 -23.53 -13.96
CA ILE A 237 11.00 -23.25 -14.66
C ILE A 237 10.18 -24.54 -14.67
N HIS A 238 8.99 -24.47 -14.09
CA HIS A 238 7.98 -25.53 -14.13
C HIS A 238 6.86 -25.11 -15.07
N THR A 239 6.40 -26.03 -15.89
CA THR A 239 5.32 -25.79 -16.84
C THR A 239 4.08 -26.57 -16.45
N LEU A 240 2.94 -25.92 -16.46
CA LEU A 240 1.61 -26.51 -16.33
C LEU A 240 0.86 -26.24 -17.63
N GLN A 241 0.56 -27.28 -18.36
CA GLN A 241 -0.21 -27.19 -19.60
C GLN A 241 -1.70 -27.41 -19.29
N PHE A 242 -2.56 -26.53 -19.81
CA PHE A 242 -4.00 -26.60 -19.76
C PHE A 242 -4.55 -26.81 -21.18
N GLY A 243 -4.99 -28.03 -21.50
CA GLY A 243 -5.55 -28.39 -22.78
C GLY A 243 -5.18 -29.80 -23.20
#